data_9dab4905241c5b914bbe2862b171cbd3
#
_entry.id   9dab4905241c5b914bbe2862b171cbd3
#
_cell.length_a   1.000
_cell.length_b   1.000
_cell.length_c   1.000
_cell.angle_alpha   90.00
_cell.angle_beta   90.00
_cell.angle_gamma   90.00
#
_symmetry.space_group_name_H-M   'P 1'
#
loop_
_entity.id
_entity.type
_entity.pdbx_description
1 polymer ?
#
loop_
_entity_poly.entity_id
_entity_poly.type
_entity_poly.pdbx_seq_one_letter_code
_entity_poly.pdbx_strand_id
1 'polypeptide(L)'
;MNSNNILAIVVPCYNEEDAFPFSSKTLTETLGEMIRSGKVDKKSYILFVDDGSKDKTWELIEREVETNPLVRGLKLSGNVGHQNALLAGLLTANESSDITISIDADLQDDVRAIEKMVDAYRGGADIVYGVRSDRKSDSFFKRVTAQSFYKMMAFMGAKSVYNHADFRLMSHRAVEALSKYKERNLFLRGLVPLIGFKTENVYYERSKRVAGESKYPLKKMLKFAFDGITSFSIKPISLITVLGIIIIICSIAALIYSLVSYFTGHAEPGWASLIISIWFLGGVQLAAIGLVGQYVGKIYVETKERPRFN
;
A
#
# COMPACT_ATOMS: atom_id res chain seq x y z
N MET A 1 -17.39 17.59 -30.52
CA MET A 1 -16.04 18.02 -30.13
C MET A 1 -15.67 17.16 -28.93
N ASN A 2 -14.75 16.20 -29.07
CA ASN A 2 -14.26 15.47 -27.91
C ASN A 2 -13.44 16.45 -27.07
N SER A 3 -14.02 16.95 -25.97
CA SER A 3 -13.24 17.70 -25.00
C SER A 3 -12.16 16.77 -24.44
N ASN A 4 -10.89 17.17 -24.60
CA ASN A 4 -9.80 16.41 -23.99
C ASN A 4 -9.96 16.43 -22.47
N ASN A 5 -9.68 15.30 -21.83
CA ASN A 5 -9.79 15.19 -20.38
C ASN A 5 -8.69 16.00 -19.67
N ILE A 6 -9.05 16.67 -18.60
CA ILE A 6 -8.10 17.32 -17.71
C ILE A 6 -7.42 16.24 -16.88
N LEU A 7 -6.10 16.10 -17.04
CA LEU A 7 -5.26 15.18 -16.28
C LEU A 7 -4.58 15.91 -15.14
N ALA A 8 -4.66 15.36 -13.93
CA ALA A 8 -3.82 15.74 -12.81
C ALA A 8 -2.82 14.61 -12.47
N ILE A 9 -1.53 14.92 -12.48
CA ILE A 9 -0.47 14.00 -12.03
C ILE A 9 -0.17 14.33 -10.58
N VAL A 10 -0.44 13.39 -9.66
CA VAL A 10 -0.27 13.55 -8.21
C VAL A 10 1.03 12.90 -7.76
N VAL A 11 1.90 13.69 -7.14
CA VAL A 11 3.25 13.28 -6.73
C VAL A 11 3.45 13.55 -5.24
N PRO A 12 3.33 12.54 -4.36
CA PRO A 12 3.63 12.72 -2.94
C PRO A 12 5.14 12.85 -2.73
N CYS A 13 5.54 13.84 -1.91
CA CYS A 13 6.92 14.16 -1.61
C CYS A 13 7.15 14.20 -0.09
N TYR A 14 8.25 13.59 0.38
CA TYR A 14 8.72 13.70 1.76
C TYR A 14 10.24 13.61 1.84
N ASN A 15 10.92 14.74 2.08
CA ASN A 15 12.37 14.88 2.05
C ASN A 15 12.96 14.39 0.71
N GLU A 16 12.52 15.00 -0.38
CA GLU A 16 12.88 14.66 -1.76
C GLU A 16 13.60 15.83 -2.45
N GLU A 17 14.35 16.67 -1.70
CA GLU A 17 15.04 17.84 -2.26
C GLU A 17 16.00 17.49 -3.40
N ASP A 18 16.63 16.30 -3.36
CA ASP A 18 17.52 15.82 -4.40
C ASP A 18 16.79 15.30 -5.65
N ALA A 19 15.63 14.68 -5.48
CA ALA A 19 14.87 14.07 -6.57
C ALA A 19 13.91 15.06 -7.25
N PHE A 20 13.41 16.04 -6.52
CA PHE A 20 12.38 16.97 -6.99
C PHE A 20 12.75 17.72 -8.28
N PRO A 21 13.95 18.31 -8.45
CA PRO A 21 14.27 19.06 -9.67
C PRO A 21 14.23 18.19 -10.93
N PHE A 22 14.66 16.93 -10.81
CA PHE A 22 14.59 15.98 -11.91
C PHE A 22 13.15 15.55 -12.20
N SER A 23 12.38 15.24 -11.16
CA SER A 23 10.99 14.78 -11.30
C SER A 23 10.10 15.88 -11.86
N SER A 24 10.21 17.13 -11.38
CA SER A 24 9.46 18.27 -11.90
C SER A 24 9.73 18.50 -13.37
N LYS A 25 11.00 18.55 -13.76
CA LYS A 25 11.39 18.74 -15.16
C LYS A 25 10.83 17.63 -16.07
N THR A 26 11.04 16.36 -15.70
CA THR A 26 10.63 15.22 -16.52
C THR A 26 9.12 15.14 -16.68
N LEU A 27 8.36 15.35 -15.60
CA LEU A 27 6.91 15.34 -15.64
C LEU A 27 6.34 16.52 -16.42
N THR A 28 6.95 17.71 -16.28
CA THR A 28 6.55 18.91 -17.06
C THR A 28 6.77 18.71 -18.56
N GLU A 29 7.91 18.13 -18.95
CA GLU A 29 8.19 17.82 -20.34
C GLU A 29 7.16 16.82 -20.89
N THR A 30 6.92 15.71 -20.16
CA THR A 30 5.95 14.66 -20.53
C THR A 30 4.53 15.24 -20.66
N LEU A 31 4.07 15.98 -19.66
CA LEU A 31 2.73 16.58 -19.70
C LEU A 31 2.60 17.62 -20.81
N GLY A 32 3.63 18.43 -21.02
CA GLY A 32 3.68 19.41 -22.11
C GLY A 32 3.59 18.77 -23.49
N GLU A 33 4.22 17.61 -23.71
CA GLU A 33 4.10 16.82 -24.94
C GLU A 33 2.68 16.29 -25.13
N MET A 34 2.07 15.76 -24.09
CA MET A 34 0.69 15.26 -24.13
C MET A 34 -0.33 16.36 -24.40
N ILE A 35 -0.11 17.57 -23.89
CA ILE A 35 -0.94 18.76 -24.20
C ILE A 35 -0.76 19.16 -25.65
N ARG A 36 0.50 19.27 -26.14
CA ARG A 36 0.80 19.65 -27.53
C ARG A 36 0.23 18.65 -28.55
N SER A 37 0.27 17.37 -28.23
CA SER A 37 -0.31 16.31 -29.09
C SER A 37 -1.84 16.20 -28.99
N GLY A 38 -2.49 16.98 -28.11
CA GLY A 38 -3.93 16.93 -27.90
C GLY A 38 -4.42 15.66 -27.20
N LYS A 39 -3.55 14.96 -26.48
CA LYS A 39 -3.91 13.79 -25.66
C LYS A 39 -4.60 14.15 -24.36
N VAL A 40 -4.35 15.33 -23.81
CA VAL A 40 -4.99 15.84 -22.60
C VAL A 40 -5.33 17.32 -22.79
N ASP A 41 -6.22 17.84 -21.95
CA ASP A 41 -6.60 19.24 -22.00
C ASP A 41 -5.44 20.14 -21.57
N LYS A 42 -5.41 21.36 -22.09
CA LYS A 42 -4.41 22.39 -21.75
C LYS A 42 -4.43 22.81 -20.27
N LYS A 43 -5.52 22.54 -19.55
CA LYS A 43 -5.69 22.78 -18.12
C LYS A 43 -5.09 21.68 -17.25
N SER A 44 -4.54 20.62 -17.86
CA SER A 44 -3.88 19.52 -17.12
C SER A 44 -2.67 20.04 -16.35
N TYR A 45 -2.37 19.42 -15.22
CA TYR A 45 -1.35 19.91 -14.29
C TYR A 45 -0.70 18.79 -13.48
N ILE A 46 0.41 19.11 -12.81
CA ILE A 46 1.11 18.27 -11.86
C ILE A 46 0.85 18.84 -10.47
N LEU A 47 0.42 18.01 -9.53
CA LEU A 47 0.21 18.35 -8.13
C LEU A 47 1.26 17.67 -7.27
N PHE A 48 2.25 18.43 -6.80
CA PHE A 48 3.18 17.97 -5.78
C PHE A 48 2.58 18.12 -4.39
N VAL A 49 2.60 17.05 -3.61
CA VAL A 49 2.03 17.02 -2.25
C VAL A 49 3.16 16.85 -1.25
N ASP A 50 3.47 17.90 -0.51
CA ASP A 50 4.46 17.87 0.55
C ASP A 50 3.88 17.28 1.83
N ASP A 51 4.41 16.14 2.26
CA ASP A 51 4.02 15.41 3.48
C ASP A 51 4.82 15.91 4.71
N GLY A 52 4.90 17.24 4.87
CA GLY A 52 5.60 17.84 6.01
C GLY A 52 7.10 17.61 5.98
N SER A 53 7.75 17.84 4.83
CA SER A 53 9.20 17.72 4.66
C SER A 53 9.97 18.63 5.63
N LYS A 54 11.16 18.18 6.02
CA LYS A 54 12.08 18.91 6.93
C LYS A 54 13.28 19.49 6.19
N ASP A 55 13.45 19.14 4.93
CA ASP A 55 14.47 19.62 4.01
C ASP A 55 13.90 20.77 3.13
N LYS A 56 14.56 21.08 2.03
CA LYS A 56 14.14 22.15 1.11
C LYS A 56 13.06 21.74 0.11
N THR A 57 12.46 20.56 0.24
CA THR A 57 11.46 20.05 -0.72
C THR A 57 10.33 21.07 -0.94
N TRP A 58 9.74 21.61 0.15
CA TRP A 58 8.64 22.56 0.01
C TRP A 58 9.06 23.88 -0.66
N GLU A 59 10.23 24.43 -0.29
CA GLU A 59 10.76 25.65 -0.90
C GLU A 59 10.98 25.50 -2.41
N LEU A 60 11.40 24.31 -2.85
CA LEU A 60 11.57 23.99 -4.26
C LEU A 60 10.22 23.90 -4.97
N ILE A 61 9.20 23.28 -4.34
CA ILE A 61 7.85 23.22 -4.89
C ILE A 61 7.27 24.63 -5.05
N GLU A 62 7.37 25.49 -4.04
CA GLU A 62 6.87 26.88 -4.09
C GLU A 62 7.48 27.66 -5.26
N ARG A 63 8.80 27.59 -5.44
CA ARG A 63 9.50 28.25 -6.55
C ARG A 63 9.03 27.73 -7.92
N GLU A 64 8.83 26.42 -8.03
CA GLU A 64 8.36 25.82 -9.27
C GLU A 64 6.92 26.25 -9.60
N VAL A 65 6.04 26.33 -8.60
CA VAL A 65 4.66 26.86 -8.76
C VAL A 65 4.64 28.30 -9.28
N GLU A 66 5.57 29.15 -8.83
CA GLU A 66 5.66 30.54 -9.27
C GLU A 66 6.10 30.66 -10.74
N THR A 67 6.92 29.75 -11.22
CA THR A 67 7.56 29.85 -12.55
C THR A 67 6.95 28.94 -13.60
N ASN A 68 6.24 27.88 -13.19
CA ASN A 68 5.71 26.85 -14.08
C ASN A 68 4.19 26.72 -13.95
N PRO A 69 3.40 27.19 -14.94
CA PRO A 69 1.94 27.16 -14.88
C PRO A 69 1.33 25.75 -14.88
N LEU A 70 2.12 24.72 -15.20
CA LEU A 70 1.68 23.32 -15.16
C LEU A 70 1.85 22.69 -13.76
N VAL A 71 2.48 23.38 -12.81
CA VAL A 71 2.77 22.86 -11.49
C VAL A 71 1.89 23.51 -10.42
N ARG A 72 1.39 22.70 -9.52
CA ARG A 72 0.67 23.11 -8.32
C ARG A 72 1.30 22.45 -7.10
N GLY A 73 1.21 23.09 -5.93
CA GLY A 73 1.70 22.56 -4.67
C GLY A 73 0.57 22.39 -3.66
N LEU A 74 0.60 21.30 -2.89
CA LEU A 74 -0.23 21.08 -1.72
C LEU A 74 0.69 20.77 -0.54
N LYS A 75 0.66 21.61 0.51
CA LYS A 75 1.40 21.41 1.73
C LYS A 75 0.51 20.85 2.82
N LEU A 76 0.86 19.73 3.39
CA LEU A 76 0.18 19.20 4.57
C LEU A 76 0.77 19.81 5.84
N SER A 77 -0.04 19.94 6.89
CA SER A 77 0.37 20.53 8.17
C SER A 77 1.47 19.76 8.91
N GLY A 78 1.72 18.50 8.51
CA GLY A 78 2.74 17.63 9.08
C GLY A 78 2.79 16.28 8.38
N ASN A 79 3.76 15.45 8.73
CA ASN A 79 3.92 14.13 8.13
C ASN A 79 2.78 13.20 8.57
N VAL A 80 1.97 12.79 7.59
CA VAL A 80 0.83 11.86 7.77
C VAL A 80 1.09 10.50 7.12
N GLY A 81 2.23 10.36 6.46
CA GLY A 81 2.68 9.16 5.74
C GLY A 81 2.20 9.09 4.30
N HIS A 82 3.02 8.46 3.46
CA HIS A 82 2.89 8.40 2.00
C HIS A 82 1.45 8.13 1.50
N GLN A 83 0.74 7.16 2.10
CA GLN A 83 -0.62 6.78 1.66
C GLN A 83 -1.65 7.89 1.92
N ASN A 84 -1.55 8.58 3.06
CA ASN A 84 -2.45 9.69 3.39
C ASN A 84 -2.12 10.93 2.55
N ALA A 85 -0.84 11.22 2.33
CA ALA A 85 -0.40 12.31 1.45
C ALA A 85 -0.89 12.07 0.01
N LEU A 86 -0.74 10.85 -0.49
CA LEU A 86 -1.26 10.47 -1.80
C LEU A 86 -2.79 10.62 -1.88
N LEU A 87 -3.52 10.16 -0.87
CA LEU A 87 -4.98 10.32 -0.82
C LEU A 87 -5.38 11.79 -0.79
N ALA A 88 -4.71 12.63 0.01
CA ALA A 88 -4.94 14.08 0.06
C ALA A 88 -4.78 14.70 -1.33
N GLY A 89 -3.69 14.37 -2.03
CA GLY A 89 -3.45 14.83 -3.38
C GLY A 89 -4.51 14.36 -4.38
N LEU A 90 -4.92 13.08 -4.33
CA LEU A 90 -5.96 12.54 -5.21
C LEU A 90 -7.30 13.23 -5.00
N LEU A 91 -7.72 13.47 -3.75
CA LEU A 91 -8.98 14.13 -3.45
C LEU A 91 -8.96 15.60 -3.89
N THR A 92 -7.88 16.33 -3.60
CA THR A 92 -7.70 17.72 -4.05
C THR A 92 -7.68 17.81 -5.58
N ALA A 93 -6.96 16.93 -6.25
CA ALA A 93 -6.88 16.88 -7.71
C ALA A 93 -8.25 16.57 -8.34
N ASN A 94 -9.04 15.71 -7.72
CA ASN A 94 -10.35 15.29 -8.22
C ASN A 94 -11.36 16.44 -8.32
N GLU A 95 -11.19 17.52 -7.57
CA GLU A 95 -12.07 18.70 -7.63
C GLU A 95 -11.97 19.44 -8.96
N SER A 96 -10.85 19.32 -9.68
CA SER A 96 -10.57 20.11 -10.88
C SER A 96 -10.03 19.29 -12.06
N SER A 97 -10.08 17.96 -11.99
CA SER A 97 -9.64 17.06 -13.06
C SER A 97 -10.64 15.94 -13.37
N ASP A 98 -10.60 15.44 -14.61
CA ASP A 98 -11.41 14.30 -15.06
C ASP A 98 -10.73 12.98 -14.71
N ILE A 99 -9.41 12.97 -14.70
CA ILE A 99 -8.56 11.81 -14.42
C ILE A 99 -7.35 12.21 -13.58
N THR A 100 -6.96 11.34 -12.67
CA THR A 100 -5.76 11.51 -11.86
C THR A 100 -4.78 10.39 -12.13
N ILE A 101 -3.49 10.69 -12.11
CA ILE A 101 -2.42 9.68 -12.12
C ILE A 101 -1.54 9.91 -10.90
N SER A 102 -1.33 8.86 -10.10
CA SER A 102 -0.35 8.87 -9.00
C SER A 102 0.99 8.31 -9.46
N ILE A 103 2.09 8.96 -9.10
CA ILE A 103 3.46 8.49 -9.37
C ILE A 103 4.39 8.93 -8.23
N ASP A 104 5.39 8.11 -7.92
CA ASP A 104 6.38 8.42 -6.88
C ASP A 104 7.38 9.49 -7.37
N ALA A 105 7.83 10.37 -6.47
CA ALA A 105 8.74 11.48 -6.79
C ALA A 105 10.13 11.03 -7.30
N ASP A 106 10.56 9.80 -6.97
CA ASP A 106 11.86 9.25 -7.41
C ASP A 106 11.87 8.77 -8.87
N LEU A 107 10.72 8.83 -9.57
CA LEU A 107 10.53 8.42 -10.96
C LEU A 107 11.20 7.09 -11.34
N GLN A 108 11.14 6.11 -10.46
CA GLN A 108 11.57 4.75 -10.82
C GLN A 108 10.61 4.08 -11.80
N ASP A 109 9.37 4.54 -11.82
CA ASP A 109 8.34 4.08 -12.74
C ASP A 109 8.42 4.87 -14.05
N ASP A 110 8.26 4.20 -15.17
CA ASP A 110 8.46 4.80 -16.50
C ASP A 110 7.36 5.82 -16.82
N VAL A 111 7.69 7.10 -16.84
CA VAL A 111 6.74 8.20 -17.13
C VAL A 111 6.06 8.05 -18.51
N ARG A 112 6.69 7.35 -19.48
CA ARG A 112 6.07 7.08 -20.79
C ARG A 112 4.84 6.18 -20.71
N ALA A 113 4.69 5.46 -19.60
CA ALA A 113 3.47 4.68 -19.35
C ALA A 113 2.25 5.57 -19.09
N ILE A 114 2.42 6.83 -18.67
CA ILE A 114 1.34 7.80 -18.45
C ILE A 114 0.47 7.93 -19.71
N GLU A 115 1.09 8.08 -20.87
CA GLU A 115 0.39 8.19 -22.14
C GLU A 115 -0.47 6.95 -22.45
N LYS A 116 0.10 5.75 -22.23
CA LYS A 116 -0.62 4.49 -22.42
C LYS A 116 -1.77 4.31 -21.43
N MET A 117 -1.61 4.83 -20.20
CA MET A 117 -2.69 4.81 -19.20
C MET A 117 -3.86 5.70 -19.62
N VAL A 118 -3.58 6.87 -20.19
CA VAL A 118 -4.64 7.75 -20.73
C VAL A 118 -5.34 7.09 -21.91
N ASP A 119 -4.62 6.37 -22.77
CA ASP A 119 -5.23 5.62 -23.88
C ASP A 119 -6.13 4.49 -23.38
N ALA A 120 -5.71 3.75 -22.34
CA ALA A 120 -6.52 2.70 -21.69
C ALA A 120 -7.79 3.29 -21.05
N TYR A 121 -7.70 4.46 -20.40
CA TYR A 121 -8.86 5.17 -19.89
C TYR A 121 -9.84 5.56 -21.01
N ARG A 122 -9.34 6.07 -22.14
CA ARG A 122 -10.16 6.37 -23.33
C ARG A 122 -10.80 5.12 -23.92
N GLY A 123 -10.19 3.95 -23.74
CA GLY A 123 -10.74 2.62 -24.05
C GLY A 123 -11.84 2.16 -23.07
N GLY A 124 -12.18 2.99 -22.07
CA GLY A 124 -13.28 2.79 -21.13
C GLY A 124 -12.86 2.09 -19.83
N ALA A 125 -11.56 2.05 -19.48
CA ALA A 125 -11.12 1.66 -18.14
C ALA A 125 -11.28 2.82 -17.17
N ASP A 126 -11.73 2.57 -15.94
CA ASP A 126 -11.82 3.57 -14.88
C ASP A 126 -10.56 3.62 -14.02
N ILE A 127 -9.90 2.50 -13.90
CA ILE A 127 -8.68 2.34 -13.11
C ILE A 127 -7.65 1.64 -13.97
N VAL A 128 -6.48 2.26 -14.17
CA VAL A 128 -5.38 1.65 -14.92
C VAL A 128 -4.19 1.48 -14.00
N TYR A 129 -3.79 0.21 -13.79
CA TYR A 129 -2.63 -0.11 -12.96
C TYR A 129 -1.35 -0.11 -13.79
N GLY A 130 -0.33 0.60 -13.30
CA GLY A 130 1.04 0.42 -13.74
C GLY A 130 1.60 -0.88 -13.15
N VAL A 131 1.93 -1.81 -14.01
CA VAL A 131 2.48 -3.12 -13.62
C VAL A 131 3.91 -3.26 -14.13
N ARG A 132 4.83 -3.56 -13.21
CA ARG A 132 6.24 -3.74 -13.55
C ARG A 132 6.43 -5.05 -14.31
N SER A 133 6.89 -4.97 -15.56
CA SER A 133 6.98 -6.10 -16.50
C SER A 133 8.11 -7.08 -16.19
N ASP A 134 9.17 -6.70 -15.47
CA ASP A 134 10.33 -7.57 -15.29
C ASP A 134 10.97 -7.51 -13.89
N ARG A 135 11.15 -8.71 -13.30
CA ARG A 135 12.02 -8.97 -12.15
C ARG A 135 13.26 -9.80 -12.55
N LYS A 136 13.72 -9.70 -13.79
CA LYS A 136 14.90 -10.47 -14.26
C LYS A 136 16.17 -10.15 -13.46
N SER A 137 16.24 -8.97 -12.81
CA SER A 137 17.37 -8.57 -11.97
C SER A 137 17.28 -9.04 -10.51
N ASP A 138 16.17 -9.60 -10.06
CA ASP A 138 16.04 -10.09 -8.69
C ASP A 138 16.67 -11.47 -8.53
N SER A 139 17.47 -11.65 -7.45
CA SER A 139 18.03 -12.96 -7.12
C SER A 139 16.88 -13.99 -6.91
N PHE A 140 17.16 -15.27 -7.20
CA PHE A 140 16.20 -16.36 -7.04
C PHE A 140 15.53 -16.35 -5.66
N PHE A 141 16.29 -16.08 -4.60
CA PHE A 141 15.77 -15.99 -3.23
C PHE A 141 14.79 -14.84 -3.03
N LYS A 142 15.06 -13.64 -3.58
CA LYS A 142 14.13 -12.50 -3.51
C LYS A 142 12.84 -12.78 -4.28
N ARG A 143 12.92 -13.46 -5.41
CA ARG A 143 11.75 -13.84 -6.22
C ARG A 143 10.86 -14.84 -5.50
N VAL A 144 11.44 -15.89 -4.91
CA VAL A 144 10.71 -16.93 -4.16
C VAL A 144 10.05 -16.33 -2.91
N THR A 145 10.77 -15.52 -2.13
CA THR A 145 10.21 -14.85 -0.94
C THR A 145 9.07 -13.91 -1.29
N ALA A 146 9.19 -13.14 -2.37
CA ALA A 146 8.12 -12.26 -2.82
C ALA A 146 6.89 -13.04 -3.31
N GLN A 147 7.08 -14.11 -4.09
CA GLN A 147 5.97 -14.96 -4.53
C GLN A 147 5.25 -15.65 -3.36
N SER A 148 6.03 -16.18 -2.41
CA SER A 148 5.48 -16.77 -1.18
C SER A 148 4.70 -15.75 -0.37
N PHE A 149 5.20 -14.51 -0.28
CA PHE A 149 4.52 -13.41 0.37
C PHE A 149 3.16 -13.09 -0.31
N TYR A 150 3.12 -12.93 -1.62
CA TYR A 150 1.85 -12.68 -2.34
C TYR A 150 0.87 -13.85 -2.23
N LYS A 151 1.35 -15.11 -2.29
CA LYS A 151 0.52 -16.29 -2.06
C LYS A 151 -0.06 -16.31 -0.65
N MET A 152 0.76 -15.97 0.35
CA MET A 152 0.32 -15.86 1.74
C MET A 152 -0.72 -14.75 1.91
N MET A 153 -0.50 -13.56 1.33
CA MET A 153 -1.47 -12.45 1.34
C MET A 153 -2.81 -12.87 0.71
N ALA A 154 -2.78 -13.53 -0.44
CA ALA A 154 -3.97 -14.04 -1.12
C ALA A 154 -4.69 -15.12 -0.27
N PHE A 155 -3.94 -16.08 0.30
CA PHE A 155 -4.48 -17.07 1.23
C PHE A 155 -5.12 -16.42 2.45
N MET A 156 -4.50 -15.37 2.99
CA MET A 156 -5.04 -14.61 4.12
C MET A 156 -6.21 -13.70 3.75
N GLY A 157 -6.64 -13.67 2.47
CA GLY A 157 -7.84 -12.96 2.00
C GLY A 157 -7.61 -11.51 1.57
N ALA A 158 -6.37 -11.02 1.55
CA ALA A 158 -6.03 -9.73 1.01
C ALA A 158 -5.97 -9.80 -0.52
N LYS A 159 -6.96 -9.24 -1.20
CA LYS A 159 -6.95 -9.09 -2.66
C LYS A 159 -5.96 -7.98 -3.03
N SER A 160 -4.82 -8.33 -3.61
CA SER A 160 -3.90 -7.34 -4.18
C SER A 160 -3.55 -7.72 -5.60
N VAL A 161 -3.46 -6.75 -6.48
CA VAL A 161 -2.96 -6.97 -7.84
C VAL A 161 -1.46 -7.26 -7.76
N TYR A 162 -1.04 -8.37 -8.37
CA TYR A 162 0.37 -8.79 -8.34
C TYR A 162 1.27 -7.74 -8.99
N ASN A 163 2.35 -7.35 -8.29
CA ASN A 163 3.43 -6.50 -8.80
C ASN A 163 3.02 -5.07 -9.22
N HIS A 164 1.84 -4.55 -8.79
CA HIS A 164 1.49 -3.16 -9.05
C HIS A 164 2.16 -2.21 -8.05
N ALA A 165 2.52 -1.04 -8.55
CA ALA A 165 3.01 0.09 -7.75
C ALA A 165 1.84 1.01 -7.35
N ASP A 166 2.15 2.11 -6.62
CA ASP A 166 1.19 3.20 -6.43
C ASP A 166 1.04 4.07 -7.70
N PHE A 167 1.74 3.69 -8.78
CA PHE A 167 1.59 4.25 -10.11
C PHE A 167 0.30 3.72 -10.76
N ARG A 168 -0.72 4.57 -10.80
CA ARG A 168 -2.04 4.23 -11.34
C ARG A 168 -2.79 5.45 -11.84
N LEU A 169 -3.63 5.24 -12.86
CA LEU A 169 -4.64 6.20 -13.28
C LEU A 169 -5.98 5.84 -12.66
N MET A 170 -6.71 6.86 -12.22
CA MET A 170 -8.09 6.73 -11.75
C MET A 170 -8.97 7.80 -12.39
N SER A 171 -10.18 7.40 -12.83
CA SER A 171 -11.20 8.33 -13.28
C SER A 171 -11.75 9.16 -12.12
N HIS A 172 -12.36 10.31 -12.41
CA HIS A 172 -13.03 11.16 -11.43
C HIS A 172 -13.98 10.36 -10.54
N ARG A 173 -14.86 9.54 -11.12
CA ARG A 173 -15.79 8.69 -10.36
C ARG A 173 -15.10 7.62 -9.52
N ALA A 174 -13.93 7.14 -9.94
CA ALA A 174 -13.17 6.16 -9.16
C ALA A 174 -12.55 6.79 -7.92
N VAL A 175 -12.03 8.02 -8.02
CA VAL A 175 -11.53 8.78 -6.85
C VAL A 175 -12.69 9.17 -5.94
N GLU A 176 -13.84 9.59 -6.49
CA GLU A 176 -15.05 9.86 -5.70
C GLU A 176 -15.53 8.62 -4.94
N ALA A 177 -15.52 7.44 -5.58
CA ALA A 177 -15.83 6.19 -4.89
C ALA A 177 -14.81 5.88 -3.78
N LEU A 178 -13.50 6.11 -4.03
CA LEU A 178 -12.44 5.93 -3.03
C LEU A 178 -12.63 6.86 -1.83
N SER A 179 -13.11 8.07 -2.02
CA SER A 179 -13.34 9.05 -0.93
C SER A 179 -14.35 8.56 0.13
N LYS A 180 -15.26 7.67 -0.27
CA LYS A 180 -16.30 7.08 0.60
C LYS A 180 -15.74 6.03 1.56
N TYR A 181 -14.54 5.50 1.30
CA TYR A 181 -13.85 4.59 2.21
C TYR A 181 -13.19 5.40 3.32
N LYS A 182 -13.66 5.22 4.55
CA LYS A 182 -13.27 6.03 5.71
C LYS A 182 -12.17 5.39 6.57
N GLU A 183 -11.62 4.25 6.15
CA GLU A 183 -10.60 3.53 6.92
C GLU A 183 -9.40 4.41 7.26
N ARG A 184 -9.00 4.39 8.53
CA ARG A 184 -7.82 5.10 9.04
C ARG A 184 -6.52 4.35 8.75
N ASN A 185 -6.58 3.02 8.82
CA ASN A 185 -5.50 2.15 8.37
C ASN A 185 -5.48 2.09 6.83
N LEU A 186 -5.13 3.20 6.21
CA LEU A 186 -5.17 3.34 4.76
C LEU A 186 -4.15 2.43 4.09
N PHE A 187 -4.64 1.58 3.19
CA PHE A 187 -3.81 0.76 2.30
C PHE A 187 -4.42 0.80 0.89
N LEU A 188 -4.07 1.83 0.14
CA LEU A 188 -4.65 2.11 -1.18
C LEU A 188 -4.53 0.94 -2.15
N ARG A 189 -3.43 0.16 -2.07
CA ARG A 189 -3.24 -1.03 -2.91
C ARG A 189 -4.28 -2.12 -2.66
N GLY A 190 -4.86 -2.17 -1.47
CA GLY A 190 -5.95 -3.10 -1.12
C GLY A 190 -7.34 -2.51 -1.33
N LEU A 191 -7.51 -1.18 -1.12
CA LEU A 191 -8.80 -0.50 -1.23
C LEU A 191 -9.24 -0.28 -2.67
N VAL A 192 -8.32 0.19 -3.53
CA VAL A 192 -8.65 0.51 -4.93
C VAL A 192 -9.26 -0.67 -5.69
N PRO A 193 -8.78 -1.93 -5.56
CA PRO A 193 -9.44 -3.08 -6.18
C PRO A 193 -10.85 -3.37 -5.65
N LEU A 194 -11.21 -2.92 -4.43
CA LEU A 194 -12.54 -3.13 -3.85
C LEU A 194 -13.60 -2.20 -4.45
N ILE A 195 -13.20 -1.11 -5.11
CA ILE A 195 -14.12 -0.19 -5.79
C ILE A 195 -14.91 -0.92 -6.88
N GLY A 196 -14.32 -1.94 -7.53
CA GLY A 196 -15.01 -2.84 -8.45
C GLY A 196 -15.30 -2.26 -9.83
N PHE A 197 -14.70 -1.12 -10.20
CA PHE A 197 -14.83 -0.54 -11.54
C PHE A 197 -13.96 -1.28 -12.57
N LYS A 198 -14.18 -1.01 -13.86
CA LYS A 198 -13.42 -1.63 -14.95
C LYS A 198 -11.94 -1.26 -14.84
N THR A 199 -11.09 -2.27 -14.77
CA THR A 199 -9.63 -2.11 -14.61
C THR A 199 -8.88 -2.56 -15.86
N GLU A 200 -7.72 -1.94 -16.11
CA GLU A 200 -6.76 -2.35 -17.14
C GLU A 200 -5.34 -2.29 -16.59
N ASN A 201 -4.41 -3.06 -17.17
CA ASN A 201 -3.01 -3.08 -16.77
C ASN A 201 -2.14 -2.53 -17.89
N VAL A 202 -1.28 -1.57 -17.55
CA VAL A 202 -0.23 -1.04 -18.44
C VAL A 202 1.12 -1.51 -17.91
N TYR A 203 1.82 -2.31 -18.72
CA TYR A 203 3.12 -2.85 -18.37
C TYR A 203 4.25 -1.89 -18.74
N TYR A 204 5.22 -1.72 -17.83
CA TYR A 204 6.39 -0.88 -18.03
C TYR A 204 7.65 -1.49 -17.38
N GLU A 205 8.82 -1.08 -17.86
CA GLU A 205 10.10 -1.46 -17.27
C GLU A 205 10.49 -0.47 -16.16
N ARG A 206 11.00 -0.99 -15.05
CA ARG A 206 11.44 -0.15 -13.95
C ARG A 206 12.84 0.40 -14.22
N SER A 207 13.00 1.71 -14.12
CA SER A 207 14.28 2.38 -14.19
C SER A 207 15.09 2.23 -12.88
N LYS A 208 16.40 2.39 -12.94
CA LYS A 208 17.25 2.52 -11.74
C LYS A 208 16.92 3.87 -11.07
N ARG A 209 16.98 3.91 -9.74
CA ARG A 209 16.84 5.18 -8.99
C ARG A 209 17.86 6.20 -9.49
N VAL A 210 17.41 7.43 -9.68
CA VAL A 210 18.25 8.55 -10.08
C VAL A 210 19.07 9.06 -8.88
N ALA A 211 18.51 8.99 -7.65
CA ALA A 211 19.17 9.39 -6.41
C ALA A 211 18.65 8.57 -5.21
N GLY A 212 19.48 8.43 -4.15
CA GLY A 212 19.13 7.83 -2.86
C GLY A 212 19.33 6.31 -2.75
N GLU A 213 19.66 5.84 -1.53
CA GLU A 213 19.81 4.42 -1.21
C GLU A 213 18.50 3.78 -0.77
N SER A 214 18.30 2.49 -1.11
CA SER A 214 17.14 1.72 -0.66
C SER A 214 17.20 1.44 0.84
N LYS A 215 16.53 2.25 1.65
CA LYS A 215 16.48 2.11 3.13
C LYS A 215 15.32 1.24 3.61
N TYR A 216 15.03 0.10 2.94
CA TYR A 216 14.00 -0.82 3.43
C TYR A 216 14.62 -2.07 4.07
N PRO A 217 14.95 -2.04 5.39
CA PRO A 217 15.40 -3.22 6.10
C PRO A 217 14.26 -4.27 6.19
N LEU A 218 14.64 -5.54 6.23
CA LEU A 218 13.72 -6.70 6.26
C LEU A 218 12.63 -6.56 7.34
N LYS A 219 12.98 -5.95 8.48
CA LYS A 219 12.06 -5.65 9.58
C LYS A 219 10.90 -4.72 9.18
N LYS A 220 11.17 -3.70 8.32
CA LYS A 220 10.12 -2.81 7.80
C LYS A 220 9.20 -3.54 6.81
N MET A 221 9.76 -4.42 5.97
CA MET A 221 8.98 -5.25 5.04
C MET A 221 8.03 -6.19 5.79
N LEU A 222 8.52 -6.88 6.83
CA LEU A 222 7.70 -7.78 7.66
C LEU A 222 6.60 -7.03 8.39
N LYS A 223 6.91 -5.86 8.95
CA LYS A 223 5.91 -4.99 9.58
C LYS A 223 4.82 -4.58 8.60
N PHE A 224 5.21 -4.10 7.41
CA PHE A 224 4.27 -3.70 6.36
C PHE A 224 3.37 -4.87 5.91
N ALA A 225 3.96 -6.07 5.78
CA ALA A 225 3.24 -7.29 5.48
C ALA A 225 2.19 -7.61 6.54
N PHE A 226 2.60 -7.57 7.80
CA PHE A 226 1.74 -7.87 8.94
C PHE A 226 0.60 -6.84 9.06
N ASP A 227 0.92 -5.56 8.90
CA ASP A 227 -0.07 -4.47 8.90
C ASP A 227 -1.10 -4.64 7.76
N GLY A 228 -0.63 -5.01 6.57
CA GLY A 228 -1.51 -5.31 5.43
C GLY A 228 -2.45 -6.49 5.70
N ILE A 229 -1.91 -7.62 6.18
CA ILE A 229 -2.71 -8.80 6.51
C ILE A 229 -3.77 -8.48 7.58
N THR A 230 -3.37 -7.85 8.67
CA THR A 230 -4.27 -7.55 9.79
C THR A 230 -5.26 -6.41 9.51
N SER A 231 -5.04 -5.60 8.47
CA SER A 231 -5.99 -4.57 8.02
C SER A 231 -7.11 -5.13 7.13
N PHE A 232 -6.83 -6.20 6.36
CA PHE A 232 -7.77 -6.72 5.37
C PHE A 232 -8.28 -8.14 5.66
N SER A 233 -7.81 -8.79 6.71
CA SER A 233 -8.16 -10.18 6.99
C SER A 233 -8.31 -10.46 8.47
N ILE A 234 -9.37 -11.17 8.81
CA ILE A 234 -9.59 -11.76 10.15
C ILE A 234 -8.99 -13.18 10.26
N LYS A 235 -8.44 -13.72 9.17
CA LYS A 235 -7.89 -15.09 9.16
C LYS A 235 -6.80 -15.34 10.20
N PRO A 236 -5.92 -14.40 10.56
CA PRO A 236 -4.97 -14.62 11.66
C PRO A 236 -5.65 -14.99 12.98
N ILE A 237 -6.78 -14.34 13.31
CA ILE A 237 -7.56 -14.68 14.50
C ILE A 237 -8.18 -16.07 14.35
N SER A 238 -8.77 -16.37 13.18
CA SER A 238 -9.35 -17.69 12.90
C SER A 238 -8.31 -18.81 13.01
N LEU A 239 -7.08 -18.59 12.54
CA LEU A 239 -5.98 -19.56 12.66
C LEU A 239 -5.64 -19.84 14.14
N ILE A 240 -5.62 -18.83 15.00
CA ILE A 240 -5.39 -19.01 16.44
C ILE A 240 -6.53 -19.81 17.05
N THR A 241 -7.78 -19.56 16.66
CA THR A 241 -8.94 -20.32 17.15
C THR A 241 -8.81 -21.79 16.74
N VAL A 242 -8.45 -22.08 15.49
CA VAL A 242 -8.22 -23.47 15.03
C VAL A 242 -7.08 -24.13 15.78
N LEU A 243 -5.96 -23.42 15.98
CA LEU A 243 -4.83 -23.91 16.77
C LEU A 243 -5.24 -24.22 18.23
N GLY A 244 -6.03 -23.35 18.85
CA GLY A 244 -6.58 -23.56 20.19
C GLY A 244 -7.45 -24.84 20.26
N ILE A 245 -8.31 -25.08 19.27
CA ILE A 245 -9.12 -26.30 19.20
C ILE A 245 -8.24 -27.54 19.07
N ILE A 246 -7.21 -27.49 18.21
CA ILE A 246 -6.25 -28.61 18.04
C ILE A 246 -5.55 -28.92 19.39
N ILE A 247 -5.08 -27.88 20.09
CA ILE A 247 -4.42 -28.03 21.40
C ILE A 247 -5.38 -28.67 22.40
N ILE A 248 -6.65 -28.27 22.43
CA ILE A 248 -7.66 -28.86 23.32
C ILE A 248 -7.84 -30.36 23.02
N ILE A 249 -7.96 -30.73 21.74
CA ILE A 249 -8.10 -32.14 21.33
C ILE A 249 -6.87 -32.95 21.76
N CYS A 250 -5.65 -32.42 21.49
CA CYS A 250 -4.41 -33.06 21.93
C CYS A 250 -4.31 -33.21 23.48
N SER A 251 -4.76 -32.18 24.22
CA SER A 251 -4.78 -32.22 25.66
C SER A 251 -5.74 -33.26 26.23
N ILE A 252 -6.91 -33.45 25.59
CA ILE A 252 -7.86 -34.49 25.99
C ILE A 252 -7.25 -35.88 25.69
N ALA A 253 -6.62 -36.08 24.56
CA ALA A 253 -5.93 -37.34 24.23
C ALA A 253 -4.80 -37.65 25.23
N ALA A 254 -3.99 -36.65 25.60
CA ALA A 254 -2.94 -36.76 26.59
C ALA A 254 -3.51 -37.06 28.00
N LEU A 255 -4.63 -36.45 28.37
CA LEU A 255 -5.33 -36.74 29.64
C LEU A 255 -5.78 -38.21 29.69
N ILE A 256 -6.42 -38.71 28.63
CA ILE A 256 -6.86 -40.11 28.54
C ILE A 256 -5.64 -41.07 28.67
N TYR A 257 -4.57 -40.77 27.93
CA TYR A 257 -3.33 -41.55 28.03
C TYR A 257 -2.75 -41.57 29.44
N SER A 258 -2.69 -40.42 30.13
CA SER A 258 -2.20 -40.29 31.50
C SER A 258 -3.04 -41.09 32.48
N LEU A 259 -4.38 -41.06 32.34
CA LEU A 259 -5.29 -41.84 33.20
C LEU A 259 -5.08 -43.36 33.00
N VAL A 260 -5.00 -43.82 31.76
CA VAL A 260 -4.73 -45.23 31.43
C VAL A 260 -3.38 -45.68 32.02
N SER A 261 -2.31 -44.86 31.82
CA SER A 261 -0.98 -45.13 32.36
C SER A 261 -0.97 -45.20 33.88
N TYR A 262 -1.72 -44.33 34.57
CA TYR A 262 -1.87 -44.33 36.01
C TYR A 262 -2.53 -45.62 36.51
N PHE A 263 -3.65 -46.04 35.92
CA PHE A 263 -4.38 -47.24 36.32
C PHE A 263 -3.64 -48.54 35.97
N THR A 264 -2.74 -48.50 34.98
CA THR A 264 -1.89 -49.65 34.61
C THR A 264 -0.57 -49.73 35.39
N GLY A 265 -0.31 -48.82 36.29
CA GLY A 265 0.91 -48.81 37.15
C GLY A 265 2.20 -48.38 36.43
N HIS A 266 2.10 -47.77 35.23
CA HIS A 266 3.24 -47.32 34.40
C HIS A 266 3.45 -45.79 34.47
N ALA A 267 3.04 -45.15 35.56
CA ALA A 267 3.19 -43.71 35.74
C ALA A 267 4.65 -43.33 36.03
N GLU A 268 5.28 -42.62 35.07
CA GLU A 268 6.63 -42.10 35.24
C GLU A 268 6.62 -40.64 35.78
N PRO A 269 7.69 -40.20 36.49
CA PRO A 269 7.78 -38.85 37.01
C PRO A 269 7.88 -37.84 35.84
N GLY A 270 6.81 -37.03 35.67
CA GLY A 270 6.64 -36.10 34.53
C GLY A 270 6.82 -34.63 34.85
N TRP A 271 7.58 -34.24 35.89
CA TRP A 271 7.70 -32.87 36.35
C TRP A 271 8.24 -31.90 35.28
N ALA A 272 9.26 -32.29 34.50
CA ALA A 272 9.86 -31.48 33.45
C ALA A 272 8.88 -31.25 32.29
N SER A 273 8.13 -32.29 31.88
CA SER A 273 7.12 -32.17 30.81
C SER A 273 5.96 -31.27 31.22
N LEU A 274 5.56 -31.29 32.49
CA LEU A 274 4.51 -30.41 33.01
C LEU A 274 4.92 -28.93 32.94
N ILE A 275 6.14 -28.60 33.41
CA ILE A 275 6.65 -27.23 33.38
C ILE A 275 6.75 -26.71 31.94
N ILE A 276 7.35 -27.50 31.04
CA ILE A 276 7.48 -27.13 29.60
C ILE A 276 6.10 -26.86 28.99
N SER A 277 5.11 -27.72 29.29
CA SER A 277 3.74 -27.57 28.79
C SER A 277 3.07 -26.30 29.32
N ILE A 278 3.24 -25.96 30.58
CA ILE A 278 2.68 -24.72 31.18
C ILE A 278 3.31 -23.47 30.51
N TRP A 279 4.64 -23.43 30.38
CA TRP A 279 5.32 -22.31 29.75
C TRP A 279 4.95 -22.15 28.27
N PHE A 280 4.85 -23.27 27.54
CA PHE A 280 4.43 -23.28 26.13
C PHE A 280 3.00 -22.75 25.95
N LEU A 281 2.04 -23.28 26.75
CA LEU A 281 0.65 -22.81 26.73
C LEU A 281 0.55 -21.33 27.12
N GLY A 282 1.26 -20.88 28.16
CA GLY A 282 1.31 -19.49 28.56
C GLY A 282 1.84 -18.57 27.44
N GLY A 283 2.90 -19.00 26.74
CA GLY A 283 3.46 -18.28 25.61
C GLY A 283 2.47 -18.16 24.45
N VAL A 284 1.80 -19.25 24.07
CA VAL A 284 0.77 -19.27 23.02
C VAL A 284 -0.41 -18.38 23.38
N GLN A 285 -0.88 -18.41 24.63
CA GLN A 285 -1.96 -17.55 25.12
C GLN A 285 -1.59 -16.07 25.05
N LEU A 286 -0.39 -15.69 25.49
CA LEU A 286 0.08 -14.29 25.43
C LEU A 286 0.20 -13.81 23.98
N ALA A 287 0.68 -14.65 23.07
CA ALA A 287 0.75 -14.32 21.65
C ALA A 287 -0.65 -14.13 21.05
N ALA A 288 -1.61 -14.99 21.41
CA ALA A 288 -3.00 -14.89 20.98
C ALA A 288 -3.67 -13.58 21.47
N ILE A 289 -3.50 -13.27 22.76
CA ILE A 289 -3.99 -12.01 23.36
C ILE A 289 -3.34 -10.80 22.68
N GLY A 290 -2.03 -10.86 22.44
CA GLY A 290 -1.31 -9.81 21.71
C GLY A 290 -1.86 -9.55 20.32
N LEU A 291 -2.19 -10.60 19.58
CA LEU A 291 -2.81 -10.46 18.24
C LEU A 291 -4.22 -9.85 18.33
N VAL A 292 -5.07 -10.34 19.24
CA VAL A 292 -6.40 -9.76 19.50
C VAL A 292 -6.27 -8.28 19.88
N GLY A 293 -5.33 -7.94 20.77
CA GLY A 293 -5.04 -6.57 21.15
C GLY A 293 -4.69 -5.66 19.98
N GLN A 294 -4.00 -6.16 18.96
CA GLN A 294 -3.72 -5.40 17.75
C GLN A 294 -4.97 -5.09 16.92
N TYR A 295 -5.91 -6.04 16.79
CA TYR A 295 -7.19 -5.78 16.12
C TYR A 295 -8.03 -4.79 16.91
N VAL A 296 -8.09 -4.93 18.24
CA VAL A 296 -8.76 -3.95 19.11
C VAL A 296 -8.14 -2.56 18.95
N GLY A 297 -6.80 -2.48 18.90
CA GLY A 297 -6.08 -1.23 18.66
C GLY A 297 -6.44 -0.60 17.30
N LYS A 298 -6.59 -1.39 16.24
CA LYS A 298 -7.04 -0.89 14.93
C LYS A 298 -8.48 -0.39 14.98
N ILE A 299 -9.40 -1.15 15.60
CA ILE A 299 -10.79 -0.72 15.81
C ILE A 299 -10.85 0.60 16.59
N TYR A 300 -10.04 0.74 17.64
CA TYR A 300 -9.95 1.96 18.43
C TYR A 300 -9.52 3.19 17.59
N VAL A 301 -8.56 3.01 16.70
CA VAL A 301 -8.13 4.08 15.77
C VAL A 301 -9.26 4.45 14.80
N GLU A 302 -9.96 3.45 14.25
CA GLU A 302 -11.11 3.67 13.36
C GLU A 302 -12.25 4.41 14.06
N THR A 303 -12.59 4.00 15.28
CA THR A 303 -13.71 4.56 16.05
C THR A 303 -13.48 6.03 16.45
N LYS A 304 -12.22 6.48 16.53
CA LYS A 304 -11.91 7.88 16.86
C LYS A 304 -12.24 8.88 15.75
N GLU A 305 -12.41 8.44 14.53
CA GLU A 305 -12.73 9.28 13.36
C GLU A 305 -11.91 10.59 13.22
N ARG A 306 -10.65 10.60 13.69
CA ARG A 306 -9.77 11.76 13.60
C ARG A 306 -9.48 12.09 12.13
N PRO A 307 -9.30 13.36 11.71
CA PRO A 307 -8.87 13.68 10.35
C PRO A 307 -7.63 12.90 9.95
N ARG A 308 -7.55 12.46 8.69
CA ARG A 308 -6.39 11.73 8.16
C ARG A 308 -5.22 12.68 7.86
N PHE A 309 -5.56 13.88 7.45
CA PHE A 309 -4.64 14.99 7.09
C PHE A 309 -5.36 16.32 7.30
N ASN A 310 -4.60 17.39 7.45
CA ASN A 310 -5.03 18.79 7.53
C ASN A 310 -4.13 19.62 6.61
#